data_d15e2cf76e201d2ea1f10f5d6a5602dd
#
_entry.id   d15e2cf76e201d2ea1f10f5d6a5602dd
#
_cell.length_a   1.000
_cell.length_b   1.000
_cell.length_c   1.000
_cell.angle_alpha   90.00
_cell.angle_beta   90.00
_cell.angle_gamma   90.00
#
_symmetry.space_group_name_H-M   'P 1'
#
loop_
_entity.id
_entity.type
_entity.pdbx_description
1 polymer ?
#
loop_
_entity_poly.entity_id
_entity_poly.type
_entity_poly.pdbx_seq_one_letter_code
_entity_poly.pdbx_strand_id
1 'polypeptide(L)'
;MSMLHDASRFLRLPLSVQLLLVTQMLFNVGFYLVVPFLATYMTDNLAASGAMIGFILGLRTFSQQGLFFIGGGLTDRCGIKPVLLVGIAIRVLGFVVTGTAHSTFHIMVGVVLIGFAAALFSPAAETALAVSGRDVEKARVMTRSELFGMDAFFSRVGALTGPLLGAELIDAGFHLTCFVAAGIFTFLFVSHLLLIPSVHTESSSSMLTGFSSVLRNRRFLVFALAYSTGLVAYNQQYLSLPVELTRETGHADALGWMFVFSSVFVLTLQMPLTRLSRLTSSHRAICLGFALMALGFAVVALAAPLAPLPGLWALAPAVAMLVLLHAGQMIAIPLSRDLVGTIGGERNLGSYYGFLNSFGGVMVLLSSLVVGLLLDDAATVGPHASFPWLLLTVLLGASAVVMPRLARHTPQAQVSAVQH
;
A
#
# COMPACT_ATOMS: atom_id res chain seq x y z
N MET A 1 22.74 20.36 6.30
CA MET A 1 23.93 19.90 5.52
C MET A 1 23.67 18.55 4.80
N SER A 2 22.75 17.71 5.25
CA SER A 2 22.45 16.41 4.58
C SER A 2 21.74 16.54 3.22
N MET A 3 20.70 17.36 3.10
CA MET A 3 19.90 17.45 1.85
C MET A 3 20.70 17.92 0.62
N LEU A 4 21.61 18.89 0.74
CA LEU A 4 22.45 19.34 -0.36
C LEU A 4 23.46 18.26 -0.78
N HIS A 5 23.95 17.47 0.18
CA HIS A 5 24.83 16.34 -0.09
C HIS A 5 24.11 15.22 -0.84
N ASP A 6 22.87 14.90 -0.42
CA ASP A 6 22.07 13.87 -1.08
C ASP A 6 21.62 14.28 -2.48
N ALA A 7 21.29 15.56 -2.70
CA ALA A 7 21.00 16.11 -4.03
C ALA A 7 22.22 15.99 -4.97
N SER A 8 23.43 16.30 -4.48
CA SER A 8 24.66 16.17 -5.29
C SER A 8 24.97 14.70 -5.64
N ARG A 9 24.66 13.76 -4.75
CA ARG A 9 24.82 12.32 -4.98
C ARG A 9 23.80 11.79 -6.00
N PHE A 10 22.55 12.26 -5.93
CA PHE A 10 21.52 11.95 -6.94
C PHE A 10 21.95 12.33 -8.35
N LEU A 11 22.49 13.55 -8.54
CA LEU A 11 22.95 14.03 -9.85
C LEU A 11 24.15 13.24 -10.42
N ARG A 12 24.90 12.51 -9.58
CA ARG A 12 26.02 11.64 -10.00
C ARG A 12 25.56 10.24 -10.42
N LEU A 13 24.31 9.87 -10.16
CA LEU A 13 23.77 8.59 -10.60
C LEU A 13 23.60 8.55 -12.11
N PRO A 14 23.69 7.36 -12.75
CA PRO A 14 23.31 7.19 -14.14
C PRO A 14 21.88 7.68 -14.40
N LEU A 15 21.63 8.26 -15.56
CA LEU A 15 20.33 8.84 -15.92
C LEU A 15 19.19 7.81 -15.82
N SER A 16 19.45 6.54 -16.16
CA SER A 16 18.49 5.44 -16.00
C SER A 16 18.08 5.21 -14.52
N VAL A 17 19.03 5.34 -13.59
CA VAL A 17 18.77 5.19 -12.15
C VAL A 17 18.02 6.40 -11.61
N GLN A 18 18.40 7.62 -12.03
CA GLN A 18 17.65 8.83 -11.69
C GLN A 18 16.20 8.72 -12.17
N LEU A 19 15.99 8.22 -13.40
CA LEU A 19 14.64 8.00 -13.94
C LEU A 19 13.85 6.99 -13.10
N LEU A 20 14.43 5.87 -12.65
CA LEU A 20 13.76 4.90 -11.80
C LEU A 20 13.29 5.53 -10.48
N LEU A 21 14.13 6.34 -9.83
CA LEU A 21 13.79 7.04 -8.59
C LEU A 21 12.67 8.07 -8.79
N VAL A 22 12.76 8.89 -9.86
CA VAL A 22 11.70 9.85 -10.22
C VAL A 22 10.41 9.12 -10.58
N THR A 23 10.51 7.96 -11.25
CA THR A 23 9.34 7.14 -11.57
C THR A 23 8.62 6.65 -10.33
N GLN A 24 9.35 6.23 -9.31
CA GLN A 24 8.76 5.81 -8.04
C GLN A 24 7.96 6.96 -7.38
N MET A 25 8.49 8.18 -7.43
CA MET A 25 7.78 9.38 -6.96
C MET A 25 6.51 9.63 -7.79
N LEU A 26 6.64 9.72 -9.10
CA LEU A 26 5.52 10.03 -10.01
C LEU A 26 4.48 8.92 -10.02
N PHE A 27 4.88 7.66 -9.81
CA PHE A 27 3.97 6.53 -9.65
C PHE A 27 3.05 6.71 -8.44
N ASN A 28 3.61 7.17 -7.32
CA ASN A 28 2.83 7.50 -6.12
C ASN A 28 1.99 8.77 -6.32
N VAL A 29 2.54 9.82 -6.96
CA VAL A 29 1.76 11.02 -7.31
C VAL A 29 0.51 10.62 -8.09
N GLY A 30 0.68 9.90 -9.22
CA GLY A 30 -0.46 9.50 -10.06
C GLY A 30 -1.46 8.58 -9.34
N PHE A 31 -0.99 7.73 -8.42
CA PHE A 31 -1.87 6.92 -7.59
C PHE A 31 -2.73 7.79 -6.64
N TYR A 32 -2.07 8.64 -5.89
CA TYR A 32 -2.73 9.45 -4.86
C TYR A 32 -3.52 10.64 -5.41
N LEU A 33 -3.31 11.00 -6.68
CA LEU A 33 -4.18 11.95 -7.40
C LEU A 33 -5.62 11.44 -7.51
N VAL A 34 -5.82 10.14 -7.75
CA VAL A 34 -7.12 9.59 -8.17
C VAL A 34 -7.72 8.67 -7.12
N VAL A 35 -6.95 7.69 -6.63
CA VAL A 35 -7.49 6.58 -5.84
C VAL A 35 -8.14 7.00 -4.51
N PRO A 36 -7.61 7.98 -3.75
CA PRO A 36 -8.26 8.45 -2.53
C PRO A 36 -9.68 9.00 -2.75
N PHE A 37 -9.90 9.65 -3.89
CA PHE A 37 -11.16 10.34 -4.20
C PHE A 37 -12.16 9.46 -4.96
N LEU A 38 -11.76 8.23 -5.30
CA LEU A 38 -12.57 7.33 -6.12
C LEU A 38 -13.87 6.91 -5.41
N ALA A 39 -13.82 6.62 -4.11
CA ALA A 39 -15.00 6.26 -3.34
C ALA A 39 -16.03 7.39 -3.32
N THR A 40 -15.58 8.60 -3.00
CA THR A 40 -16.42 9.81 -3.01
C THR A 40 -17.04 10.05 -4.40
N TYR A 41 -16.23 9.99 -5.47
CA TYR A 41 -16.74 10.13 -6.83
C TYR A 41 -17.84 9.10 -7.17
N MET A 42 -17.64 7.82 -6.81
CA MET A 42 -18.62 6.77 -7.05
C MET A 42 -19.91 6.97 -6.25
N THR A 43 -19.81 7.48 -5.01
CA THR A 43 -20.99 7.80 -4.20
C THR A 43 -21.77 8.97 -4.78
N ASP A 44 -21.09 10.11 -5.02
CA ASP A 44 -21.74 11.38 -5.31
C ASP A 44 -22.22 11.48 -6.77
N ASN A 45 -21.44 10.90 -7.71
CA ASN A 45 -21.73 11.05 -9.15
C ASN A 45 -22.36 9.81 -9.80
N LEU A 46 -22.15 8.60 -9.22
CA LEU A 46 -22.65 7.35 -9.79
C LEU A 46 -23.69 6.67 -8.91
N ALA A 47 -24.02 7.24 -7.75
CA ALA A 47 -24.96 6.69 -6.75
C ALA A 47 -24.65 5.20 -6.43
N ALA A 48 -23.36 4.85 -6.39
CA ALA A 48 -22.93 3.49 -6.14
C ALA A 48 -23.10 3.15 -4.66
N SER A 49 -23.61 1.95 -4.36
CA SER A 49 -23.72 1.45 -3.00
C SER A 49 -22.34 1.20 -2.38
N GLY A 50 -22.22 1.24 -1.06
CA GLY A 50 -21.00 0.91 -0.35
C GLY A 50 -20.47 -0.48 -0.67
N ALA A 51 -21.38 -1.46 -0.88
CA ALA A 51 -21.02 -2.79 -1.37
C ALA A 51 -20.31 -2.75 -2.72
N MET A 52 -20.81 -1.98 -3.68
CA MET A 52 -20.21 -1.83 -5.01
C MET A 52 -18.87 -1.11 -4.93
N ILE A 53 -18.78 -0.06 -4.13
CA ILE A 53 -17.52 0.68 -3.88
C ILE A 53 -16.48 -0.24 -3.23
N GLY A 54 -16.88 -0.97 -2.18
CA GLY A 54 -16.04 -1.95 -1.50
C GLY A 54 -15.53 -3.04 -2.44
N PHE A 55 -16.41 -3.57 -3.29
CA PHE A 55 -16.04 -4.56 -4.31
C PHE A 55 -15.02 -4.00 -5.31
N ILE A 56 -15.24 -2.82 -5.86
CA ILE A 56 -14.37 -2.19 -6.86
C ILE A 56 -12.99 -1.86 -6.26
N LEU A 57 -12.92 -1.26 -5.06
CA LEU A 57 -11.67 -0.94 -4.39
C LEU A 57 -10.93 -2.21 -3.93
N GLY A 58 -11.66 -3.21 -3.47
CA GLY A 58 -11.12 -4.53 -3.14
C GLY A 58 -10.54 -5.23 -4.38
N LEU A 59 -11.27 -5.20 -5.50
CA LEU A 59 -10.83 -5.78 -6.78
C LEU A 59 -9.59 -5.07 -7.33
N ARG A 60 -9.49 -3.74 -7.17
CA ARG A 60 -8.28 -2.98 -7.49
C ARG A 60 -7.08 -3.50 -6.70
N THR A 61 -7.24 -3.67 -5.39
CA THR A 61 -6.15 -4.14 -4.50
C THR A 61 -5.82 -5.58 -4.79
N PHE A 62 -6.80 -6.43 -5.06
CA PHE A 62 -6.59 -7.81 -5.52
C PHE A 62 -5.81 -7.85 -6.84
N SER A 63 -6.16 -7.01 -7.81
CA SER A 63 -5.45 -6.93 -9.10
C SER A 63 -3.99 -6.51 -8.92
N GLN A 64 -3.70 -5.67 -7.94
CA GLN A 64 -2.34 -5.25 -7.61
C GLN A 64 -1.57 -6.33 -6.83
N GLN A 65 -2.08 -6.73 -5.67
CA GLN A 65 -1.39 -7.62 -4.74
C GLN A 65 -1.54 -9.08 -5.13
N GLY A 66 -2.75 -9.48 -5.52
CA GLY A 66 -3.07 -10.86 -5.88
C GLY A 66 -2.32 -11.36 -7.12
N LEU A 67 -2.00 -10.46 -8.04
CA LEU A 67 -1.31 -10.76 -9.29
C LEU A 67 0.18 -10.39 -9.29
N PHE A 68 0.73 -9.96 -8.15
CA PHE A 68 2.12 -9.50 -8.01
C PHE A 68 3.13 -10.57 -8.47
N PHE A 69 2.84 -11.86 -8.23
CA PHE A 69 3.69 -12.96 -8.66
C PHE A 69 3.81 -13.08 -10.20
N ILE A 70 2.77 -12.64 -10.94
CA ILE A 70 2.79 -12.63 -12.42
C ILE A 70 3.83 -11.64 -12.92
N GLY A 71 3.86 -10.42 -12.33
CA GLY A 71 4.83 -9.39 -12.69
C GLY A 71 6.27 -9.82 -12.47
N GLY A 72 6.57 -10.47 -11.33
CA GLY A 72 7.87 -11.05 -11.06
C GLY A 72 8.27 -12.10 -12.10
N GLY A 73 7.38 -13.07 -12.37
CA GLY A 73 7.63 -14.13 -13.33
C GLY A 73 7.77 -13.64 -14.78
N LEU A 74 7.03 -12.62 -15.17
CA LEU A 74 7.20 -11.99 -16.49
C LEU A 74 8.52 -11.23 -16.59
N THR A 75 8.93 -10.54 -15.51
CA THR A 75 10.22 -9.83 -15.45
C THR A 75 11.39 -10.79 -15.63
N ASP A 76 11.32 -11.95 -14.99
CA ASP A 76 12.35 -12.99 -15.13
C ASP A 76 12.43 -13.57 -16.54
N ARG A 77 11.29 -13.73 -17.23
CA ARG A 77 11.22 -14.35 -18.57
C ARG A 77 11.42 -13.37 -19.71
N CYS A 78 10.80 -12.21 -19.63
CA CYS A 78 10.76 -11.23 -20.72
C CYS A 78 11.80 -10.12 -20.55
N GLY A 79 12.45 -10.04 -19.38
CA GLY A 79 13.36 -8.97 -19.01
C GLY A 79 12.65 -7.75 -18.43
N ILE A 80 13.43 -6.86 -17.82
CA ILE A 80 12.96 -5.73 -17.03
C ILE A 80 12.23 -4.70 -17.91
N LYS A 81 12.85 -4.22 -19.00
CA LYS A 81 12.33 -3.11 -19.82
C LYS A 81 10.96 -3.40 -20.44
N PRO A 82 10.72 -4.57 -21.10
CA PRO A 82 9.41 -4.85 -21.69
C PRO A 82 8.30 -4.87 -20.65
N VAL A 83 8.53 -5.46 -19.46
CA VAL A 83 7.53 -5.57 -18.39
C VAL A 83 7.22 -4.20 -17.78
N LEU A 84 8.24 -3.34 -17.58
CA LEU A 84 8.05 -1.95 -17.16
C LEU A 84 7.18 -1.18 -18.15
N LEU A 85 7.50 -1.25 -19.44
CA LEU A 85 6.77 -0.53 -20.50
C LEU A 85 5.32 -1.01 -20.60
N VAL A 86 5.08 -2.31 -20.59
CA VAL A 86 3.72 -2.88 -20.60
C VAL A 86 2.95 -2.43 -19.35
N GLY A 87 3.57 -2.50 -18.17
CA GLY A 87 2.96 -2.03 -16.92
C GLY A 87 2.56 -0.55 -16.99
N ILE A 88 3.46 0.33 -17.46
CA ILE A 88 3.16 1.76 -17.60
C ILE A 88 2.05 1.99 -18.65
N ALA A 89 2.10 1.31 -19.81
CA ALA A 89 1.08 1.44 -20.85
C ALA A 89 -0.33 1.03 -20.36
N ILE A 90 -0.43 -0.10 -19.64
CA ILE A 90 -1.68 -0.53 -19.02
C ILE A 90 -2.17 0.49 -17.99
N ARG A 91 -1.25 1.15 -17.27
CA ARG A 91 -1.61 2.19 -16.31
C ARG A 91 -2.18 3.43 -16.97
N VAL A 92 -1.57 3.87 -18.08
CA VAL A 92 -2.12 4.95 -18.93
C VAL A 92 -3.54 4.60 -19.37
N LEU A 93 -3.71 3.40 -19.94
CA LEU A 93 -5.03 2.93 -20.38
C LEU A 93 -6.03 2.90 -19.22
N GLY A 94 -5.62 2.41 -18.04
CA GLY A 94 -6.45 2.38 -16.85
C GLY A 94 -6.94 3.77 -16.42
N PHE A 95 -6.06 4.78 -16.40
CA PHE A 95 -6.45 6.15 -16.07
C PHE A 95 -7.32 6.79 -17.16
N VAL A 96 -7.06 6.52 -18.44
CA VAL A 96 -7.91 6.99 -19.54
C VAL A 96 -9.32 6.38 -19.44
N VAL A 97 -9.43 5.06 -19.22
CA VAL A 97 -10.74 4.40 -19.04
C VAL A 97 -11.46 4.94 -17.81
N THR A 98 -10.76 5.16 -16.70
CA THR A 98 -11.36 5.78 -15.49
C THR A 98 -11.78 7.23 -15.76
N GLY A 99 -10.98 8.00 -16.50
CA GLY A 99 -11.23 9.39 -16.83
C GLY A 99 -12.35 9.59 -17.88
N THR A 100 -12.72 8.56 -18.62
CA THR A 100 -13.87 8.58 -19.55
C THR A 100 -15.09 7.86 -18.98
N ALA A 101 -15.05 7.41 -17.73
CA ALA A 101 -16.09 6.58 -17.16
C ALA A 101 -17.33 7.38 -16.76
N HIS A 102 -18.50 6.90 -17.21
CA HIS A 102 -19.81 7.39 -16.83
C HIS A 102 -20.67 6.30 -16.15
N SER A 103 -20.07 5.18 -15.78
CA SER A 103 -20.75 4.09 -15.07
C SER A 103 -19.77 3.36 -14.14
N THR A 104 -20.30 2.72 -13.11
CA THR A 104 -19.55 1.90 -12.16
C THR A 104 -18.78 0.77 -12.85
N PHE A 105 -19.32 0.19 -13.92
CA PHE A 105 -18.63 -0.85 -14.70
C PHE A 105 -17.36 -0.32 -15.39
N HIS A 106 -17.41 0.88 -16.00
CA HIS A 106 -16.23 1.49 -16.60
C HIS A 106 -15.18 1.83 -15.55
N ILE A 107 -15.59 2.37 -14.39
CA ILE A 107 -14.69 2.58 -13.24
C ILE A 107 -14.03 1.27 -12.82
N MET A 108 -14.81 0.20 -12.69
CA MET A 108 -14.28 -1.13 -12.32
C MET A 108 -13.20 -1.59 -13.30
N VAL A 109 -13.45 -1.51 -14.60
CA VAL A 109 -12.44 -1.89 -15.62
C VAL A 109 -11.19 -1.03 -15.50
N GLY A 110 -11.34 0.30 -15.38
CA GLY A 110 -10.21 1.21 -15.23
C GLY A 110 -9.35 0.93 -14.00
N VAL A 111 -9.97 0.71 -12.84
CA VAL A 111 -9.23 0.46 -11.60
C VAL A 111 -8.58 -0.91 -11.54
N VAL A 112 -9.17 -1.92 -12.19
CA VAL A 112 -8.54 -3.24 -12.38
C VAL A 112 -7.28 -3.11 -13.23
N LEU A 113 -7.33 -2.35 -14.32
CA LEU A 113 -6.17 -2.06 -15.15
C LEU A 113 -5.09 -1.30 -14.35
N ILE A 114 -5.48 -0.29 -13.56
CA ILE A 114 -4.56 0.46 -12.68
C ILE A 114 -3.89 -0.47 -11.67
N GLY A 115 -4.65 -1.38 -11.06
CA GLY A 115 -4.12 -2.37 -10.12
C GLY A 115 -3.17 -3.35 -10.79
N PHE A 116 -3.58 -3.95 -11.90
CA PHE A 116 -2.78 -4.91 -12.67
C PHE A 116 -1.48 -4.29 -13.22
N ALA A 117 -1.55 -3.04 -13.69
CA ALA A 117 -0.37 -2.28 -14.08
C ALA A 117 0.68 -2.22 -12.97
N ALA A 118 0.23 -1.98 -11.72
CA ALA A 118 1.13 -1.95 -10.57
C ALA A 118 1.70 -3.33 -10.23
N ALA A 119 0.94 -4.41 -10.43
CA ALA A 119 1.42 -5.77 -10.24
C ALA A 119 2.56 -6.15 -11.20
N LEU A 120 2.55 -5.59 -12.41
CA LEU A 120 3.65 -5.77 -13.39
C LEU A 120 4.83 -4.83 -13.08
N PHE A 121 4.52 -3.55 -12.85
CA PHE A 121 5.54 -2.51 -12.71
C PHE A 121 6.41 -2.70 -11.47
N SER A 122 5.80 -2.95 -10.30
CA SER A 122 6.53 -2.90 -9.02
C SER A 122 7.67 -3.92 -8.93
N PRO A 123 7.48 -5.23 -9.25
CA PRO A 123 8.56 -6.20 -9.22
C PRO A 123 9.67 -5.89 -10.25
N ALA A 124 9.27 -5.38 -11.43
CA ALA A 124 10.22 -5.02 -12.48
C ALA A 124 11.07 -3.80 -12.09
N ALA A 125 10.46 -2.78 -11.45
CA ALA A 125 11.16 -1.60 -10.95
C ALA A 125 12.11 -1.94 -9.80
N GLU A 126 11.67 -2.77 -8.84
CA GLU A 126 12.52 -3.26 -7.74
C GLU A 126 13.72 -4.06 -8.28
N THR A 127 13.51 -4.91 -9.29
CA THR A 127 14.57 -5.69 -9.94
C THR A 127 15.54 -4.75 -10.68
N ALA A 128 15.02 -3.77 -11.43
CA ALA A 128 15.83 -2.76 -12.11
C ALA A 128 16.73 -1.99 -11.14
N LEU A 129 16.16 -1.54 -10.02
CA LEU A 129 16.89 -0.82 -8.98
C LEU A 129 17.94 -1.71 -8.32
N ALA A 130 17.61 -2.98 -8.07
CA ALA A 130 18.53 -3.95 -7.48
C ALA A 130 19.73 -4.26 -8.37
N VAL A 131 19.50 -4.41 -9.68
CA VAL A 131 20.56 -4.64 -10.68
C VAL A 131 21.44 -3.38 -10.82
N SER A 132 20.82 -2.23 -11.06
CA SER A 132 21.54 -0.96 -11.17
C SER A 132 22.31 -0.59 -9.90
N GLY A 133 21.76 -0.95 -8.73
CA GLY A 133 22.41 -0.71 -7.44
C GLY A 133 23.77 -1.43 -7.29
N ARG A 134 23.94 -2.61 -7.92
CA ARG A 134 25.24 -3.31 -7.94
C ARG A 134 26.30 -2.51 -8.72
N ASP A 135 25.91 -1.89 -9.82
CA ASP A 135 26.84 -1.14 -10.66
C ASP A 135 27.19 0.21 -10.03
N VAL A 136 26.22 0.87 -9.41
CA VAL A 136 26.39 2.10 -8.62
C VAL A 136 27.34 1.87 -7.43
N GLU A 137 27.21 0.73 -6.76
CA GLU A 137 28.06 0.34 -5.63
C GLU A 137 29.49 0.00 -6.08
N LYS A 138 29.65 -0.73 -7.19
CA LYS A 138 30.97 -0.98 -7.80
C LYS A 138 31.66 0.33 -8.22
N ALA A 139 30.90 1.28 -8.72
CA ALA A 139 31.40 2.62 -9.06
C ALA A 139 31.69 3.51 -7.84
N ARG A 140 31.44 3.02 -6.61
CA ARG A 140 31.62 3.74 -5.34
C ARG A 140 30.89 5.08 -5.24
N VAL A 141 29.78 5.23 -5.97
CA VAL A 141 28.94 6.42 -5.91
C VAL A 141 28.06 6.36 -4.67
N MET A 142 27.44 5.18 -4.42
CA MET A 142 26.47 4.96 -3.35
C MET A 142 26.35 3.47 -3.06
N THR A 143 26.10 3.09 -1.81
CA THR A 143 25.79 1.70 -1.48
C THR A 143 24.40 1.33 -1.96
N ARG A 144 24.16 0.04 -2.21
CA ARG A 144 22.84 -0.47 -2.60
C ARG A 144 21.75 -0.12 -1.57
N SER A 145 22.08 -0.18 -0.28
CA SER A 145 21.17 0.18 0.82
C SER A 145 20.78 1.66 0.78
N GLU A 146 21.73 2.56 0.49
CA GLU A 146 21.46 4.00 0.34
C GLU A 146 20.57 4.27 -0.87
N LEU A 147 20.76 3.54 -1.98
CA LEU A 147 19.92 3.66 -3.18
C LEU A 147 18.46 3.27 -2.90
N PHE A 148 18.23 2.16 -2.19
CA PHE A 148 16.88 1.78 -1.75
C PHE A 148 16.28 2.77 -0.73
N GLY A 149 17.13 3.36 0.11
CA GLY A 149 16.73 4.44 1.02
C GLY A 149 16.27 5.68 0.25
N MET A 150 16.94 6.02 -0.84
CA MET A 150 16.58 7.12 -1.74
C MET A 150 15.28 6.82 -2.49
N ASP A 151 15.08 5.59 -2.97
CA ASP A 151 13.82 5.14 -3.57
C ASP A 151 12.63 5.28 -2.61
N ALA A 152 12.81 4.84 -1.36
CA ALA A 152 11.80 5.02 -0.33
C ALA A 152 11.50 6.51 -0.04
N PHE A 153 12.51 7.38 -0.08
CA PHE A 153 12.33 8.82 0.08
C PHE A 153 11.50 9.41 -1.08
N PHE A 154 11.86 9.11 -2.33
CA PHE A 154 11.09 9.56 -3.51
C PHE A 154 9.66 9.05 -3.49
N SER A 155 9.45 7.78 -3.10
CA SER A 155 8.11 7.21 -2.88
C SER A 155 7.29 8.03 -1.88
N ARG A 156 7.89 8.43 -0.75
CA ARG A 156 7.22 9.24 0.29
C ARG A 156 6.92 10.65 -0.17
N VAL A 157 7.82 11.28 -0.93
CA VAL A 157 7.56 12.60 -1.54
C VAL A 157 6.34 12.52 -2.45
N GLY A 158 6.24 11.46 -3.28
CA GLY A 158 5.08 11.24 -4.14
C GLY A 158 3.79 11.00 -3.36
N ALA A 159 3.86 10.22 -2.28
CA ALA A 159 2.71 9.95 -1.40
C ALA A 159 2.23 11.20 -0.61
N LEU A 160 3.12 12.17 -0.39
CA LEU A 160 2.78 13.45 0.22
C LEU A 160 2.20 14.44 -0.79
N THR A 161 2.82 14.58 -1.96
CA THR A 161 2.43 15.57 -2.97
C THR A 161 1.18 15.13 -3.76
N GLY A 162 0.99 13.82 -3.96
CA GLY A 162 -0.14 13.28 -4.70
C GLY A 162 -1.50 13.70 -4.17
N PRO A 163 -1.82 13.50 -2.89
CA PRO A 163 -3.12 13.89 -2.32
C PRO A 163 -3.35 15.40 -2.31
N LEU A 164 -2.28 16.21 -2.14
CA LEU A 164 -2.37 17.67 -2.23
C LEU A 164 -2.80 18.10 -3.63
N LEU A 165 -2.09 17.62 -4.65
CA LEU A 165 -2.45 17.90 -6.04
C LEU A 165 -3.82 17.32 -6.40
N GLY A 166 -4.17 16.14 -5.84
CA GLY A 166 -5.46 15.50 -6.04
C GLY A 166 -6.61 16.32 -5.46
N ALA A 167 -6.45 16.86 -4.25
CA ALA A 167 -7.46 17.72 -3.63
C ALA A 167 -7.75 18.98 -4.46
N GLU A 168 -6.73 19.63 -4.97
CA GLU A 168 -6.87 20.83 -5.82
C GLU A 168 -7.48 20.49 -7.20
N LEU A 169 -7.06 19.34 -7.79
CA LEU A 169 -7.54 18.96 -9.13
C LEU A 169 -8.94 18.36 -9.11
N ILE A 170 -9.40 17.77 -8.00
CA ILE A 170 -10.73 17.18 -7.91
C ILE A 170 -11.83 18.26 -8.00
N ASP A 171 -11.55 19.48 -7.52
CA ASP A 171 -12.45 20.62 -7.64
C ASP A 171 -12.66 21.05 -9.11
N ALA A 172 -11.62 20.84 -9.95
CA ALA A 172 -11.71 21.06 -11.40
C ALA A 172 -12.37 19.87 -12.14
N GLY A 173 -12.55 18.74 -11.47
CA GLY A 173 -13.26 17.56 -11.92
C GLY A 173 -12.45 16.27 -11.89
N PHE A 174 -13.11 15.19 -11.47
CA PHE A 174 -12.53 13.84 -11.38
C PHE A 174 -11.95 13.36 -12.71
N HIS A 175 -12.64 13.61 -13.82
CA HIS A 175 -12.18 13.21 -15.15
C HIS A 175 -10.86 13.88 -15.54
N LEU A 176 -10.73 15.20 -15.26
CA LEU A 176 -9.48 15.95 -15.50
C LEU A 176 -8.35 15.37 -14.66
N THR A 177 -8.60 15.07 -13.40
CA THR A 177 -7.61 14.47 -12.49
C THR A 177 -7.08 13.14 -13.03
N CYS A 178 -7.95 12.30 -13.59
CA CYS A 178 -7.56 11.05 -14.25
C CYS A 178 -6.71 11.29 -15.51
N PHE A 179 -7.05 12.28 -16.33
CA PHE A 179 -6.27 12.61 -17.53
C PHE A 179 -4.90 13.21 -17.20
N VAL A 180 -4.79 14.00 -16.13
CA VAL A 180 -3.50 14.49 -15.62
C VAL A 180 -2.63 13.29 -15.19
N ALA A 181 -3.20 12.34 -14.44
CA ALA A 181 -2.49 11.11 -14.09
C ALA A 181 -2.06 10.32 -15.34
N ALA A 182 -2.95 10.14 -16.34
CA ALA A 182 -2.61 9.49 -17.60
C ALA A 182 -1.45 10.21 -18.32
N GLY A 183 -1.43 11.54 -18.33
CA GLY A 183 -0.36 12.37 -18.89
C GLY A 183 0.99 12.12 -18.22
N ILE A 184 1.02 12.06 -16.88
CA ILE A 184 2.23 11.73 -16.09
C ILE A 184 2.76 10.35 -16.52
N PHE A 185 1.90 9.32 -16.61
CA PHE A 185 2.32 7.99 -17.01
C PHE A 185 2.71 7.89 -18.48
N THR A 186 2.10 8.69 -19.37
CA THR A 186 2.53 8.78 -20.77
C THR A 186 3.94 9.37 -20.87
N PHE A 187 4.23 10.42 -20.11
CA PHE A 187 5.58 10.98 -20.01
C PHE A 187 6.58 9.93 -19.50
N LEU A 188 6.23 9.18 -18.44
CA LEU A 188 7.06 8.09 -17.93
C LEU A 188 7.27 6.99 -18.98
N PHE A 189 6.24 6.61 -19.72
CA PHE A 189 6.34 5.61 -20.79
C PHE A 189 7.39 6.01 -21.83
N VAL A 190 7.30 7.23 -22.34
CA VAL A 190 8.26 7.76 -23.33
C VAL A 190 9.67 7.82 -22.74
N SER A 191 9.81 8.30 -21.51
CA SER A 191 11.10 8.38 -20.82
C SER A 191 11.76 7.01 -20.63
N HIS A 192 10.98 5.98 -20.26
CA HIS A 192 11.48 4.61 -20.10
C HIS A 192 11.82 3.97 -21.44
N LEU A 193 11.03 4.22 -22.47
CA LEU A 193 11.31 3.73 -23.82
C LEU A 193 12.68 4.22 -24.33
N LEU A 194 13.02 5.47 -24.04
CA LEU A 194 14.23 6.13 -24.52
C LEU A 194 15.46 5.87 -23.64
N LEU A 195 15.30 5.83 -22.31
CA LEU A 195 16.42 5.93 -21.36
C LEU A 195 16.74 4.63 -20.62
N ILE A 196 15.81 3.68 -20.51
CA ILE A 196 16.08 2.42 -19.82
C ILE A 196 16.75 1.41 -20.77
N PRO A 197 17.94 0.88 -20.43
CA PRO A 197 18.60 -0.16 -21.21
C PRO A 197 17.84 -1.49 -21.12
N SER A 198 17.96 -2.32 -22.17
CA SER A 198 17.44 -3.69 -22.16
C SER A 198 18.39 -4.57 -21.35
N VAL A 199 17.96 -4.97 -20.14
CA VAL A 199 18.71 -5.91 -19.30
C VAL A 199 17.90 -7.21 -19.21
N HIS A 200 18.52 -8.33 -19.60
CA HIS A 200 17.98 -9.66 -19.42
C HIS A 200 18.49 -10.20 -18.08
N THR A 201 17.58 -10.72 -17.26
CA THR A 201 17.91 -11.43 -16.03
C THR A 201 17.81 -12.92 -16.32
N GLU A 202 18.90 -13.67 -16.11
CA GLU A 202 18.86 -15.12 -16.13
C GLU A 202 18.19 -15.59 -14.81
N SER A 203 16.99 -16.17 -14.90
CA SER A 203 16.32 -16.78 -13.77
C SER A 203 16.00 -18.25 -14.07
N SER A 204 16.40 -19.12 -13.15
CA SER A 204 16.32 -20.57 -13.29
C SER A 204 15.36 -21.26 -12.31
N SER A 205 14.40 -20.57 -11.68
CA SER A 205 13.52 -21.22 -10.71
C SER A 205 12.06 -21.32 -11.15
N SER A 206 11.49 -22.54 -11.07
CA SER A 206 10.07 -22.78 -11.32
C SER A 206 9.22 -22.28 -10.16
N MET A 207 8.38 -21.26 -10.38
CA MET A 207 7.45 -20.70 -9.39
C MET A 207 6.44 -21.71 -8.81
N LEU A 208 6.05 -22.72 -9.59
CA LEU A 208 4.96 -23.64 -9.24
C LEU A 208 5.34 -24.63 -8.11
N THR A 209 6.61 -25.00 -8.01
CA THR A 209 7.07 -25.93 -6.97
C THR A 209 7.08 -25.33 -5.56
N GLY A 210 7.27 -24.02 -5.44
CA GLY A 210 7.23 -23.31 -4.17
C GLY A 210 5.81 -23.19 -3.58
N PHE A 211 4.79 -23.01 -4.42
CA PHE A 211 3.41 -22.80 -3.98
C PHE A 211 2.82 -24.00 -3.21
N SER A 212 3.10 -25.22 -3.64
CA SER A 212 2.60 -26.42 -2.96
C SER A 212 3.17 -26.57 -1.54
N SER A 213 4.41 -26.17 -1.33
CA SER A 213 5.06 -26.20 -0.01
C SER A 213 4.43 -25.19 0.95
N VAL A 214 4.07 -24.00 0.45
CA VAL A 214 3.39 -22.96 1.23
C VAL A 214 2.01 -23.41 1.69
N LEU A 215 1.19 -23.99 0.81
CA LEU A 215 -0.15 -24.48 1.13
C LEU A 215 -0.17 -25.62 2.17
N ARG A 216 0.91 -26.38 2.27
CA ARG A 216 1.06 -27.43 3.29
C ARG A 216 1.49 -26.90 4.66
N ASN A 217 2.03 -25.68 4.72
CA ASN A 217 2.48 -25.07 5.97
C ASN A 217 1.32 -24.39 6.70
N ARG A 218 0.57 -25.14 7.50
CA ARG A 218 -0.59 -24.61 8.26
C ARG A 218 -0.22 -23.42 9.15
N ARG A 219 0.97 -23.42 9.73
CA ARG A 219 1.45 -22.31 10.58
C ARG A 219 1.60 -21.04 9.76
N PHE A 220 2.12 -21.15 8.55
CA PHE A 220 2.23 -20.01 7.64
C PHE A 220 0.86 -19.53 7.15
N LEU A 221 -0.10 -20.41 6.89
CA LEU A 221 -1.45 -20.00 6.50
C LEU A 221 -2.15 -19.19 7.60
N VAL A 222 -2.03 -19.61 8.87
CA VAL A 222 -2.56 -18.84 10.01
C VAL A 222 -1.84 -17.50 10.14
N PHE A 223 -0.52 -17.49 9.93
CA PHE A 223 0.26 -16.26 9.90
C PHE A 223 -0.21 -15.33 8.76
N ALA A 224 -0.38 -15.83 7.54
CA ALA A 224 -0.82 -15.05 6.39
C ALA A 224 -2.22 -14.46 6.62
N LEU A 225 -3.14 -15.23 7.25
CA LEU A 225 -4.46 -14.76 7.60
C LEU A 225 -4.40 -13.59 8.61
N ALA A 226 -3.66 -13.76 9.70
CA ALA A 226 -3.53 -12.73 10.72
C ALA A 226 -2.76 -11.49 10.22
N TYR A 227 -1.72 -11.68 9.40
CA TYR A 227 -0.96 -10.59 8.78
C TYR A 227 -1.79 -9.76 7.82
N SER A 228 -2.64 -10.41 7.00
CA SER A 228 -3.46 -9.74 5.99
C SER A 228 -4.48 -8.77 6.58
N THR A 229 -4.88 -8.93 7.86
CA THR A 229 -5.75 -7.95 8.53
C THR A 229 -5.12 -6.56 8.62
N GLY A 230 -3.79 -6.46 8.72
CA GLY A 230 -3.07 -5.19 8.64
C GLY A 230 -3.20 -4.52 7.27
N LEU A 231 -3.20 -5.29 6.17
CA LEU A 231 -3.45 -4.77 4.82
C LEU A 231 -4.92 -4.39 4.63
N VAL A 232 -5.84 -5.18 5.18
CA VAL A 232 -7.28 -4.86 5.23
C VAL A 232 -7.48 -3.52 5.92
N ALA A 233 -6.91 -3.33 7.11
CA ALA A 233 -6.99 -2.09 7.88
C ALA A 233 -6.43 -0.88 7.09
N TYR A 234 -5.28 -1.05 6.44
CA TYR A 234 -4.70 0.00 5.60
C TYR A 234 -5.63 0.44 4.46
N ASN A 235 -6.33 -0.50 3.84
CA ASN A 235 -7.25 -0.18 2.74
C ASN A 235 -8.50 0.57 3.18
N GLN A 236 -8.84 0.58 4.49
CA GLN A 236 -10.01 1.31 4.99
C GLN A 236 -9.88 2.83 4.87
N GLN A 237 -8.67 3.36 4.77
CA GLN A 237 -8.49 4.79 4.49
C GLN A 237 -9.00 5.21 3.09
N TYR A 238 -9.17 4.27 2.17
CA TYR A 238 -9.74 4.54 0.84
C TYR A 238 -11.25 4.24 0.76
N LEU A 239 -11.74 3.32 1.59
CA LEU A 239 -13.13 2.86 1.56
C LEU A 239 -13.97 3.51 2.66
N SER A 240 -13.53 3.41 3.91
CA SER A 240 -14.34 3.77 5.08
C SER A 240 -14.09 5.19 5.58
N LEU A 241 -12.89 5.73 5.38
CA LEU A 241 -12.57 7.10 5.84
C LEU A 241 -13.43 8.17 5.17
N PRO A 242 -13.72 8.14 3.83
CA PRO A 242 -14.62 9.10 3.22
C PRO A 242 -16.02 9.09 3.84
N VAL A 243 -16.56 7.90 4.13
CA VAL A 243 -17.88 7.73 4.77
C VAL A 243 -17.88 8.33 6.17
N GLU A 244 -16.83 8.10 6.95
CA GLU A 244 -16.67 8.66 8.29
C GLU A 244 -16.64 10.20 8.25
N LEU A 245 -15.84 10.77 7.35
CA LEU A 245 -15.75 12.22 7.19
C LEU A 245 -17.11 12.82 6.79
N THR A 246 -17.81 12.21 5.84
CA THR A 246 -19.15 12.66 5.44
C THR A 246 -20.15 12.58 6.60
N ARG A 247 -20.11 11.51 7.41
CA ARG A 247 -20.98 11.36 8.59
C ARG A 247 -20.70 12.43 9.64
N GLU A 248 -19.43 12.77 9.88
CA GLU A 248 -19.01 13.72 10.92
C GLU A 248 -19.15 15.20 10.51
N THR A 249 -18.92 15.53 9.24
CA THR A 249 -18.86 16.92 8.76
C THR A 249 -19.88 17.29 7.69
N GLY A 250 -20.64 16.30 7.19
CA GLY A 250 -21.58 16.46 6.08
C GLY A 250 -20.96 16.36 4.67
N HIS A 251 -19.62 16.36 4.57
CA HIS A 251 -18.90 16.30 3.30
C HIS A 251 -17.49 15.67 3.49
N ALA A 252 -16.85 15.23 2.41
CA ALA A 252 -15.55 14.58 2.46
C ALA A 252 -14.36 15.49 2.11
N ASP A 253 -14.51 16.83 2.16
CA ASP A 253 -13.50 17.81 1.72
C ASP A 253 -12.17 17.68 2.48
N ALA A 254 -12.22 17.23 3.74
CA ALA A 254 -11.02 17.00 4.54
C ALA A 254 -10.19 15.77 4.09
N LEU A 255 -10.69 14.95 3.15
CA LEU A 255 -10.05 13.68 2.77
C LEU A 255 -8.62 13.85 2.27
N GLY A 256 -8.38 14.82 1.37
CA GLY A 256 -7.03 15.12 0.87
C GLY A 256 -6.07 15.48 2.00
N TRP A 257 -6.50 16.32 2.93
CA TRP A 257 -5.72 16.71 4.10
C TRP A 257 -5.45 15.55 5.06
N MET A 258 -6.37 14.58 5.20
CA MET A 258 -6.15 13.36 5.98
C MET A 258 -5.03 12.48 5.39
N PHE A 259 -4.95 12.38 4.06
CA PHE A 259 -3.84 11.69 3.39
C PHE A 259 -2.51 12.43 3.53
N VAL A 260 -2.52 13.76 3.44
CA VAL A 260 -1.33 14.59 3.70
C VAL A 260 -0.86 14.39 5.14
N PHE A 261 -1.77 14.52 6.11
CA PHE A 261 -1.49 14.28 7.52
C PHE A 261 -0.88 12.89 7.74
N SER A 262 -1.48 11.84 7.18
CA SER A 262 -0.98 10.47 7.26
C SER A 262 0.44 10.35 6.69
N SER A 263 0.70 10.97 5.54
CA SER A 263 2.01 10.94 4.89
C SER A 263 3.08 11.64 5.73
N VAL A 264 2.79 12.83 6.26
CA VAL A 264 3.69 13.57 7.16
C VAL A 264 3.92 12.79 8.45
N PHE A 265 2.86 12.24 9.04
CA PHE A 265 2.94 11.44 10.27
C PHE A 265 3.86 10.22 10.08
N VAL A 266 3.66 9.46 8.99
CA VAL A 266 4.50 8.31 8.68
C VAL A 266 5.94 8.73 8.38
N LEU A 267 6.15 9.78 7.58
CA LEU A 267 7.50 10.24 7.23
C LEU A 267 8.30 10.65 8.47
N THR A 268 7.68 11.33 9.41
CA THR A 268 8.34 11.86 10.62
C THR A 268 8.55 10.79 11.69
N LEU A 269 7.58 9.89 11.88
CA LEU A 269 7.57 8.95 13.01
C LEU A 269 8.00 7.52 12.65
N GLN A 270 8.13 7.14 11.37
CA GLN A 270 8.50 5.78 11.00
C GLN A 270 9.82 5.33 11.62
N MET A 271 10.89 6.14 11.50
CA MET A 271 12.20 5.79 12.06
C MET A 271 12.21 5.74 13.58
N PRO A 272 11.69 6.75 14.31
CA PRO A 272 11.57 6.70 15.77
C PRO A 272 10.78 5.48 16.27
N LEU A 273 9.60 5.22 15.72
CA LEU A 273 8.75 4.11 16.16
C LEU A 273 9.36 2.74 15.83
N THR A 274 9.98 2.58 14.65
CA THR A 274 10.68 1.36 14.30
C THR A 274 11.91 1.11 15.19
N ARG A 275 12.63 2.16 15.61
CA ARG A 275 13.73 2.01 16.58
C ARG A 275 13.20 1.62 17.96
N LEU A 276 12.15 2.28 18.43
CA LEU A 276 11.53 2.00 19.72
C LEU A 276 10.99 0.56 19.78
N SER A 277 10.40 0.06 18.70
CA SER A 277 9.88 -1.31 18.65
C SER A 277 10.96 -2.38 18.80
N ARG A 278 12.21 -2.09 18.39
CA ARG A 278 13.36 -2.99 18.53
C ARG A 278 13.89 -3.07 19.97
N LEU A 279 13.55 -2.12 20.85
CA LEU A 279 13.89 -2.16 22.27
C LEU A 279 13.03 -3.13 23.07
N THR A 280 11.95 -3.62 22.44
CA THR A 280 11.00 -4.56 23.04
C THR A 280 11.09 -5.90 22.31
N SER A 281 10.69 -7.00 22.96
CA SER A 281 10.64 -8.30 22.28
C SER A 281 9.68 -8.27 21.09
N SER A 282 10.07 -8.87 19.96
CA SER A 282 9.32 -8.84 18.70
C SER A 282 7.85 -9.24 18.86
N HIS A 283 7.55 -10.26 19.70
CA HIS A 283 6.19 -10.68 19.94
C HIS A 283 5.33 -9.64 20.68
N ARG A 284 5.92 -8.85 21.61
CA ARG A 284 5.22 -7.76 22.31
C ARG A 284 5.00 -6.58 21.39
N ALA A 285 6.00 -6.23 20.58
CA ALA A 285 5.90 -5.15 19.62
C ALA A 285 4.83 -5.44 18.54
N ILE A 286 4.76 -6.67 18.02
CA ILE A 286 3.73 -7.10 17.08
C ILE A 286 2.34 -7.04 17.74
N CYS A 287 2.20 -7.54 18.97
CA CYS A 287 0.96 -7.44 19.74
C CYS A 287 0.50 -5.98 19.89
N LEU A 288 1.42 -5.11 20.33
CA LEU A 288 1.14 -3.68 20.51
C LEU A 288 0.70 -3.04 19.19
N GLY A 289 1.39 -3.32 18.09
CA GLY A 289 1.07 -2.74 16.80
C GLY A 289 -0.33 -3.14 16.31
N PHE A 290 -0.70 -4.41 16.35
CA PHE A 290 -2.07 -4.84 16.00
C PHE A 290 -3.13 -4.34 16.99
N ALA A 291 -2.81 -4.24 18.30
CA ALA A 291 -3.70 -3.67 19.30
C ALA A 291 -3.93 -2.17 19.08
N LEU A 292 -2.91 -1.40 18.69
CA LEU A 292 -3.07 0.01 18.33
C LEU A 292 -3.96 0.17 17.09
N MET A 293 -3.78 -0.65 16.05
CA MET A 293 -4.67 -0.64 14.89
C MET A 293 -6.11 -0.96 15.28
N ALA A 294 -6.32 -1.99 16.11
CA ALA A 294 -7.66 -2.33 16.62
C ALA A 294 -8.28 -1.19 17.42
N LEU A 295 -7.49 -0.53 18.29
CA LEU A 295 -7.95 0.61 19.10
C LEU A 295 -8.35 1.79 18.21
N GLY A 296 -7.65 2.04 17.11
CA GLY A 296 -8.01 3.08 16.14
C GLY A 296 -9.43 2.90 15.59
N PHE A 297 -9.77 1.68 15.17
CA PHE A 297 -11.14 1.37 14.71
C PHE A 297 -12.15 1.32 15.86
N ALA A 298 -11.74 0.91 17.06
CA ALA A 298 -12.63 0.95 18.24
C ALA A 298 -13.02 2.39 18.62
N VAL A 299 -12.13 3.36 18.49
CA VAL A 299 -12.45 4.79 18.71
C VAL A 299 -13.56 5.24 17.79
N VAL A 300 -13.47 4.93 16.48
CA VAL A 300 -14.52 5.28 15.53
C VAL A 300 -15.80 4.50 15.81
N ALA A 301 -15.71 3.20 16.15
CA ALA A 301 -16.88 2.39 16.51
C ALA A 301 -17.68 2.97 17.69
N LEU A 302 -16.99 3.58 18.65
CA LEU A 302 -17.61 4.22 19.81
C LEU A 302 -18.17 5.61 19.47
N ALA A 303 -17.52 6.35 18.56
CA ALA A 303 -17.97 7.67 18.14
C ALA A 303 -19.15 7.60 17.15
N ALA A 304 -19.16 6.62 16.25
CA ALA A 304 -20.11 6.52 15.15
C ALA A 304 -21.62 6.58 15.53
N PRO A 305 -22.10 6.01 16.65
CA PRO A 305 -23.50 6.14 17.03
C PRO A 305 -23.86 7.47 17.70
N LEU A 306 -22.86 8.30 18.01
CA LEU A 306 -23.05 9.57 18.72
C LEU A 306 -23.24 10.72 17.72
N ALA A 307 -23.84 11.81 18.19
CA ALA A 307 -23.89 13.05 17.40
C ALA A 307 -22.46 13.59 17.15
N PRO A 308 -22.19 14.14 15.97
CA PRO A 308 -20.88 14.71 15.66
C PRO A 308 -20.44 15.76 16.66
N LEU A 309 -19.15 15.78 16.97
CA LEU A 309 -18.57 16.80 17.84
C LEU A 309 -18.57 18.16 17.12
N PRO A 310 -18.64 19.29 17.86
CA PRO A 310 -18.72 20.60 17.24
C PRO A 310 -17.38 21.03 16.61
N GLY A 311 -17.46 21.69 15.46
CA GLY A 311 -16.32 22.33 14.77
C GLY A 311 -15.23 21.33 14.37
N LEU A 312 -13.97 21.69 14.55
CA LEU A 312 -12.82 20.86 14.18
C LEU A 312 -12.73 19.54 14.97
N TRP A 313 -13.37 19.44 16.14
CA TRP A 313 -13.42 18.22 16.93
C TRP A 313 -14.19 17.10 16.24
N ALA A 314 -15.05 17.42 15.27
CA ALA A 314 -15.69 16.42 14.42
C ALA A 314 -14.69 15.49 13.73
N LEU A 315 -13.51 15.96 13.40
CA LEU A 315 -12.44 15.16 12.76
C LEU A 315 -11.66 14.28 13.76
N ALA A 316 -11.88 14.44 15.07
CA ALA A 316 -11.06 13.76 16.08
C ALA A 316 -11.10 12.22 15.99
N PRO A 317 -12.26 11.54 15.77
CA PRO A 317 -12.30 10.07 15.62
C PRO A 317 -11.49 9.60 14.40
N ALA A 318 -11.64 10.27 13.25
CA ALA A 318 -10.92 9.95 12.03
C ALA A 318 -9.39 10.15 12.18
N VAL A 319 -8.98 11.26 12.81
CA VAL A 319 -7.56 11.54 13.09
C VAL A 319 -6.98 10.51 14.06
N ALA A 320 -7.71 10.18 15.15
CA ALA A 320 -7.27 9.16 16.10
C ALA A 320 -7.12 7.79 15.43
N MET A 321 -8.06 7.41 14.57
CA MET A 321 -7.98 6.18 13.77
C MET A 321 -6.71 6.18 12.91
N LEU A 322 -6.43 7.24 12.16
CA LEU A 322 -5.25 7.31 11.29
C LEU A 322 -3.93 7.26 12.08
N VAL A 323 -3.85 8.00 13.20
CA VAL A 323 -2.67 7.98 14.09
C VAL A 323 -2.40 6.59 14.60
N LEU A 324 -3.41 5.93 15.15
CA LEU A 324 -3.29 4.59 15.76
C LEU A 324 -3.05 3.51 14.69
N LEU A 325 -3.71 3.61 13.54
CA LEU A 325 -3.50 2.73 12.39
C LEU A 325 -2.04 2.79 11.91
N HIS A 326 -1.53 3.97 11.60
CA HIS A 326 -0.19 4.12 11.08
C HIS A 326 0.89 3.83 12.12
N ALA A 327 0.71 4.25 13.38
CA ALA A 327 1.62 3.88 14.46
C ALA A 327 1.70 2.35 14.65
N GLY A 328 0.54 1.69 14.65
CA GLY A 328 0.48 0.23 14.71
C GLY A 328 1.18 -0.45 13.54
N GLN A 329 0.99 0.05 12.32
CA GLN A 329 1.66 -0.47 11.12
C GLN A 329 3.18 -0.30 11.16
N MET A 330 3.67 0.88 11.56
CA MET A 330 5.11 1.15 11.65
C MET A 330 5.81 0.25 12.66
N ILE A 331 5.10 -0.18 13.70
CA ILE A 331 5.61 -1.10 14.73
C ILE A 331 5.50 -2.56 14.27
N ALA A 332 4.31 -3.00 13.83
CA ALA A 332 4.04 -4.43 13.61
C ALA A 332 4.53 -4.95 12.26
N ILE A 333 4.36 -4.19 11.16
CA ILE A 333 4.57 -4.72 9.81
C ILE A 333 6.01 -5.11 9.52
N PRO A 334 7.04 -4.28 9.85
CA PRO A 334 8.43 -4.68 9.60
C PRO A 334 8.81 -5.96 10.36
N LEU A 335 8.46 -6.05 11.65
CA LEU A 335 8.76 -7.22 12.47
C LEU A 335 7.99 -8.47 12.02
N SER A 336 6.75 -8.30 11.53
CA SER A 336 5.97 -9.41 11.00
C SER A 336 6.56 -9.94 9.68
N ARG A 337 7.12 -9.07 8.84
CA ARG A 337 7.81 -9.49 7.61
C ARG A 337 9.05 -10.34 7.89
N ASP A 338 9.79 -10.03 8.94
CA ASP A 338 10.95 -10.83 9.34
C ASP A 338 10.55 -12.27 9.73
N LEU A 339 9.32 -12.48 10.25
CA LEU A 339 8.81 -13.81 10.58
C LEU A 339 8.55 -14.70 9.36
N VAL A 340 8.36 -14.14 8.17
CA VAL A 340 8.13 -14.90 6.93
C VAL A 340 9.28 -15.87 6.67
N GLY A 341 10.53 -15.38 6.79
CA GLY A 341 11.74 -16.20 6.63
C GLY A 341 11.82 -17.32 7.65
N THR A 342 11.51 -17.00 8.90
CA THR A 342 11.62 -17.97 10.02
C THR A 342 10.51 -19.02 10.00
N ILE A 343 9.27 -18.66 9.61
CA ILE A 343 8.13 -19.60 9.52
C ILE A 343 8.20 -20.41 8.24
N GLY A 344 8.64 -19.80 7.12
CA GLY A 344 8.72 -20.44 5.80
C GLY A 344 9.97 -21.33 5.62
N GLY A 345 10.97 -21.17 6.49
CA GLY A 345 12.32 -21.68 6.28
C GLY A 345 13.04 -20.84 5.22
N GLU A 346 14.36 -20.83 5.24
CA GLU A 346 15.17 -20.00 4.31
C GLU A 346 15.09 -20.45 2.84
N ARG A 347 14.44 -21.58 2.58
CA ARG A 347 14.20 -22.09 1.23
C ARG A 347 12.88 -21.54 0.67
N ASN A 348 12.88 -21.10 -0.59
CA ASN A 348 11.69 -20.60 -1.32
C ASN A 348 11.06 -19.31 -0.74
N LEU A 349 11.82 -18.40 -0.14
CA LEU A 349 11.33 -17.12 0.41
C LEU A 349 10.46 -16.34 -0.57
N GLY A 350 10.84 -16.30 -1.85
CA GLY A 350 10.05 -15.65 -2.90
C GLY A 350 8.62 -16.20 -3.02
N SER A 351 8.44 -17.53 -2.90
CA SER A 351 7.11 -18.16 -2.92
C SER A 351 6.28 -17.79 -1.69
N TYR A 352 6.91 -17.69 -0.51
CA TYR A 352 6.23 -17.30 0.72
C TYR A 352 5.79 -15.84 0.68
N TYR A 353 6.66 -14.91 0.23
CA TYR A 353 6.29 -13.50 0.06
C TYR A 353 5.25 -13.31 -1.06
N GLY A 354 5.41 -14.02 -2.19
CA GLY A 354 4.43 -14.00 -3.27
C GLY A 354 3.06 -14.46 -2.81
N PHE A 355 3.00 -15.58 -2.08
CA PHE A 355 1.74 -16.08 -1.50
C PHE A 355 1.15 -15.08 -0.50
N LEU A 356 1.97 -14.49 0.39
CA LEU A 356 1.51 -13.55 1.40
C LEU A 356 0.83 -12.33 0.75
N ASN A 357 1.43 -11.79 -0.31
CA ASN A 357 0.87 -10.66 -1.05
C ASN A 357 -0.43 -11.06 -1.77
N SER A 358 -0.44 -12.19 -2.47
CA SER A 358 -1.63 -12.68 -3.19
C SER A 358 -2.77 -12.99 -2.24
N PHE A 359 -2.48 -13.67 -1.12
CA PHE A 359 -3.46 -13.97 -0.09
C PHE A 359 -4.00 -12.68 0.56
N GLY A 360 -3.11 -11.72 0.84
CA GLY A 360 -3.49 -10.38 1.33
C GLY A 360 -4.45 -9.67 0.38
N GLY A 361 -4.21 -9.74 -0.93
CA GLY A 361 -5.11 -9.19 -1.96
C GLY A 361 -6.51 -9.82 -1.94
N VAL A 362 -6.59 -11.15 -1.79
CA VAL A 362 -7.88 -11.87 -1.65
C VAL A 362 -8.60 -11.43 -0.37
N MET A 363 -7.88 -11.34 0.75
CA MET A 363 -8.47 -10.93 2.03
C MET A 363 -8.97 -9.49 1.99
N VAL A 364 -8.27 -8.59 1.30
CA VAL A 364 -8.75 -7.20 1.09
C VAL A 364 -10.01 -7.19 0.23
N LEU A 365 -10.07 -7.96 -0.85
CA LEU A 365 -11.26 -8.04 -1.71
C LEU A 365 -12.48 -8.49 -0.91
N LEU A 366 -12.37 -9.61 -0.18
CA LEU A 366 -13.46 -10.17 0.62
C LEU A 366 -13.90 -9.23 1.75
N SER A 367 -12.93 -8.68 2.48
CA SER A 367 -13.23 -7.76 3.60
C SER A 367 -13.80 -6.43 3.11
N SER A 368 -13.33 -5.89 1.99
CA SER A 368 -13.85 -4.64 1.42
C SER A 368 -15.29 -4.80 0.94
N LEU A 369 -15.67 -5.97 0.41
CA LEU A 369 -17.06 -6.26 0.08
C LEU A 369 -17.93 -6.28 1.34
N VAL A 370 -17.52 -7.01 2.38
CA VAL A 370 -18.28 -7.11 3.64
C VAL A 370 -18.37 -5.76 4.34
N VAL A 371 -17.27 -5.03 4.44
CA VAL A 371 -17.26 -3.69 5.04
C VAL A 371 -18.11 -2.74 4.22
N GLY A 372 -18.04 -2.78 2.89
CA GLY A 372 -18.86 -1.98 2.00
C GLY A 372 -20.36 -2.16 2.21
N LEU A 373 -20.82 -3.41 2.40
CA LEU A 373 -22.22 -3.71 2.75
C LEU A 373 -22.64 -3.07 4.08
N LEU A 374 -21.75 -3.01 5.07
CA LEU A 374 -22.04 -2.42 6.37
C LEU A 374 -21.93 -0.88 6.35
N LEU A 375 -21.21 -0.29 5.39
CA LEU A 375 -21.01 1.14 5.29
C LEU A 375 -22.28 1.87 4.80
N ASP A 376 -23.15 1.21 4.03
CA ASP A 376 -24.41 1.81 3.59
C ASP A 376 -25.27 2.21 4.81
N ASP A 377 -25.28 1.39 5.87
CA ASP A 377 -25.98 1.70 7.12
C ASP A 377 -25.19 2.65 8.02
N ALA A 378 -23.86 2.72 7.86
CA ALA A 378 -22.96 3.54 8.67
C ALA A 378 -22.88 5.00 8.22
N ALA A 379 -23.45 5.34 7.08
CA ALA A 379 -23.48 6.71 6.56
C ALA A 379 -24.32 7.67 7.42
N THR A 380 -25.21 7.13 8.24
CA THR A 380 -26.07 7.91 9.15
C THR A 380 -25.75 7.63 10.62
N VAL A 381 -25.95 8.64 11.45
CA VAL A 381 -25.76 8.50 12.92
C VAL A 381 -26.79 7.50 13.48
N GLY A 382 -26.33 6.49 14.17
CA GLY A 382 -27.18 5.46 14.78
C GLY A 382 -26.41 4.24 15.25
N PRO A 383 -27.08 3.28 15.93
CA PRO A 383 -26.42 2.09 16.48
C PRO A 383 -25.72 1.22 15.41
N HIS A 384 -26.25 1.18 14.19
CA HIS A 384 -25.71 0.41 13.07
C HIS A 384 -24.41 1.02 12.51
N ALA A 385 -24.18 2.31 12.73
CA ALA A 385 -22.99 3.01 12.28
C ALA A 385 -21.68 2.42 12.86
N SER A 386 -21.75 1.74 14.00
CA SER A 386 -20.59 1.08 14.63
C SER A 386 -20.16 -0.22 13.94
N PHE A 387 -21.03 -0.91 13.21
CA PHE A 387 -20.81 -2.29 12.78
C PHE A 387 -19.56 -2.50 11.91
N PRO A 388 -19.28 -1.69 10.86
CA PRO A 388 -18.08 -1.88 10.04
C PRO A 388 -16.81 -1.70 10.89
N TRP A 389 -16.81 -0.74 11.81
CA TRP A 389 -15.68 -0.43 12.68
C TRP A 389 -15.46 -1.51 13.73
N LEU A 390 -16.53 -2.07 14.33
CA LEU A 390 -16.46 -3.21 15.26
C LEU A 390 -15.91 -4.46 14.57
N LEU A 391 -16.34 -4.75 13.35
CA LEU A 391 -15.80 -5.87 12.57
C LEU A 391 -14.28 -5.75 12.42
N LEU A 392 -13.78 -4.58 12.02
CA LEU A 392 -12.34 -4.31 11.86
C LEU A 392 -11.60 -4.40 13.21
N THR A 393 -12.20 -3.87 14.27
CA THR A 393 -11.66 -3.96 15.64
C THR A 393 -11.47 -5.41 16.05
N VAL A 394 -12.48 -6.26 15.85
CA VAL A 394 -12.43 -7.69 16.21
C VAL A 394 -11.38 -8.43 15.37
N LEU A 395 -11.32 -8.20 14.07
CA LEU A 395 -10.34 -8.84 13.19
C LEU A 395 -8.89 -8.50 13.58
N LEU A 396 -8.62 -7.23 13.86
CA LEU A 396 -7.29 -6.78 14.30
C LEU A 396 -6.97 -7.22 15.72
N GLY A 397 -7.96 -7.21 16.63
CA GLY A 397 -7.83 -7.73 17.98
C GLY A 397 -7.50 -9.22 18.00
N ALA A 398 -8.16 -10.02 17.16
CA ALA A 398 -7.81 -11.42 16.98
C ALA A 398 -6.36 -11.60 16.50
N SER A 399 -5.93 -10.78 15.54
CA SER A 399 -4.54 -10.81 15.04
C SER A 399 -3.53 -10.36 16.10
N ALA A 400 -3.88 -9.40 16.97
CA ALA A 400 -3.04 -8.99 18.10
C ALA A 400 -2.79 -10.14 19.10
N VAL A 401 -3.71 -11.12 19.17
CA VAL A 401 -3.56 -12.31 20.01
C VAL A 401 -2.85 -13.45 19.30
N VAL A 402 -3.14 -13.67 18.01
CA VAL A 402 -2.60 -14.79 17.22
C VAL A 402 -1.14 -14.58 16.83
N MET A 403 -0.81 -13.40 16.29
CA MET A 403 0.52 -13.11 15.75
C MET A 403 1.67 -13.27 16.80
N PRO A 404 1.53 -12.80 18.03
CA PRO A 404 2.58 -12.98 19.05
C PRO A 404 2.83 -14.44 19.41
N ARG A 405 1.78 -15.29 19.37
CA ARG A 405 1.93 -16.73 19.64
C ARG A 405 2.76 -17.42 18.55
N LEU A 406 2.56 -17.04 17.30
CA LEU A 406 3.35 -17.54 16.18
C LEU A 406 4.81 -17.08 16.26
N ALA A 407 5.06 -15.84 16.73
CA ALA A 407 6.40 -15.30 16.92
C ALA A 407 7.18 -15.97 18.06
N ARG A 408 6.52 -16.35 19.16
CA ARG A 408 7.17 -17.01 20.33
C ARG A 408 7.75 -18.40 20.02
N HIS A 409 7.10 -19.15 19.15
CA HIS A 409 7.52 -20.51 18.80
C HIS A 409 8.57 -20.56 17.69
N THR A 410 9.15 -19.44 17.34
CA THR A 410 10.20 -19.35 16.33
C THR A 410 11.53 -19.28 17.06
N PRO A 411 12.47 -20.24 16.90
CA PRO A 411 13.80 -20.16 17.51
C PRO A 411 14.43 -18.83 17.07
N GLN A 412 14.82 -17.99 18.03
CA GLN A 412 15.68 -16.84 17.73
C GLN A 412 16.99 -17.42 17.16
N ALA A 413 17.14 -17.39 15.84
CA ALA A 413 18.44 -17.57 15.23
C ALA A 413 19.35 -16.48 15.83
N GLN A 414 20.39 -16.92 16.51
CA GLN A 414 21.37 -16.14 17.24
C GLN A 414 21.89 -14.99 16.37
N VAL A 415 21.35 -13.78 16.56
CA VAL A 415 21.97 -12.53 16.15
C VAL A 415 22.96 -12.13 17.26
N SER A 416 23.91 -13.00 17.54
CA SER A 416 25.02 -12.70 18.48
C SER A 416 26.30 -13.42 18.07
N ALA A 417 26.70 -13.28 16.81
CA ALA A 417 28.04 -13.75 16.38
C ALA A 417 28.58 -12.92 15.18
N VAL A 418 28.38 -11.59 15.17
CA VAL A 418 29.21 -10.68 14.36
C VAL A 418 29.35 -9.36 15.13
N GLN A 419 29.93 -9.45 16.32
CA GLN A 419 30.63 -8.36 16.99
C GLN A 419 31.84 -8.99 17.67
N HIS A 420 32.88 -9.27 16.91
CA HIS A 420 34.29 -9.28 17.31
C HIS A 420 35.15 -9.04 16.08
#